data_4320b3badeb70942cab61138cbc9807d
#
_entry.id   4320b3badeb70942cab61138cbc9807d
#
_cell.length_a   1.000
_cell.length_b   1.000
_cell.length_c   1.000
_cell.angle_alpha   90.00
_cell.angle_beta   90.00
_cell.angle_gamma   90.00
#
_symmetry.space_group_name_H-M   'P 1'
#
loop_
_entity.id
_entity.type
_entity.pdbx_description
1 polymer ?
#
loop_
_entity_poly.entity_id
_entity_poly.type
_entity_poly.pdbx_seq_one_letter_code
_entity_poly.pdbx_strand_id
1 'polypeptide(L)'
;MNFVGPAELTRLLLPDLAREQSAQVVLVISGLALAPKRSSPVYCASKPALRSFAKSLRAQVQEAGWPVLIQEGLQLLVDTDTTRGRGKGKISEAAAASQILDGVAKGRAAIDVGATALLRLILRLSPGLGERIMIGR
;
A
#
# COMPACT_ATOMS: atom_id res chain seq x y z
N MET A 1 12.50 5.54 -7.62
CA MET A 1 11.14 5.94 -8.06
C MET A 1 10.01 5.42 -7.17
N ASN A 2 10.00 4.15 -6.74
CA ASN A 2 8.87 3.56 -5.98
C ASN A 2 8.72 4.04 -4.51
N PHE A 3 9.71 4.74 -3.96
CA PHE A 3 9.68 5.32 -2.61
C PHE A 3 9.95 6.82 -2.65
N VAL A 4 11.11 7.25 -3.14
CA VAL A 4 11.52 8.66 -3.09
C VAL A 4 10.52 9.57 -3.80
N GLY A 5 10.05 9.21 -5.00
CA GLY A 5 9.08 10.03 -5.74
C GLY A 5 7.78 10.27 -4.97
N PRO A 6 7.06 9.22 -4.54
CA PRO A 6 5.85 9.40 -3.72
C PRO A 6 6.10 10.14 -2.40
N ALA A 7 7.22 9.90 -1.72
CA ALA A 7 7.55 10.57 -0.48
C ALA A 7 7.79 12.08 -0.70
N GLU A 8 8.57 12.45 -1.72
CA GLU A 8 8.83 13.85 -2.06
C GLU A 8 7.56 14.57 -2.54
N LEU A 9 6.76 13.93 -3.40
CA LEU A 9 5.49 14.51 -3.85
C LEU A 9 4.57 14.77 -2.65
N THR A 10 4.46 13.82 -1.74
CA THR A 10 3.66 13.98 -0.52
C THR A 10 4.19 15.13 0.33
N ARG A 11 5.51 15.21 0.54
CA ARG A 11 6.15 16.27 1.31
C ARG A 11 5.87 17.65 0.73
N LEU A 12 5.91 17.78 -0.60
CA LEU A 12 5.65 19.05 -1.29
C LEU A 12 4.20 19.50 -1.20
N LEU A 13 3.25 18.56 -1.29
CA LEU A 13 1.82 18.87 -1.28
C LEU A 13 1.24 19.00 0.16
N LEU A 14 1.88 18.39 1.14
CA LEU A 14 1.35 18.29 2.49
C LEU A 14 1.03 19.65 3.15
N PRO A 15 1.83 20.74 2.99
CA PRO A 15 1.50 22.05 3.54
C PRO A 15 0.21 22.64 2.97
N ASP A 16 -0.08 22.41 1.69
CA ASP A 16 -1.30 22.89 1.07
C ASP A 16 -2.50 22.05 1.50
N LEU A 17 -2.33 20.72 1.54
CA LEU A 17 -3.36 19.80 2.03
C LEU A 17 -3.74 20.08 3.49
N ALA A 18 -2.79 20.50 4.32
CA ALA A 18 -3.04 20.86 5.72
C ALA A 18 -3.91 22.13 5.90
N ARG A 19 -4.05 22.95 4.86
CA ARG A 19 -4.92 24.15 4.86
C ARG A 19 -6.36 23.86 4.42
N GLU A 20 -6.58 22.70 3.83
CA GLU A 20 -7.92 22.29 3.42
C GLU A 20 -8.79 21.92 4.64
N GLN A 21 -10.12 21.98 4.49
CA GLN A 21 -11.04 21.53 5.54
C GLN A 21 -10.97 20.02 5.77
N SER A 22 -10.67 19.26 4.72
CA SER A 22 -10.47 17.81 4.74
C SER A 22 -9.64 17.41 3.53
N ALA A 23 -8.57 16.67 3.75
CA ALA A 23 -7.72 16.17 2.69
C ALA A 23 -7.37 14.69 2.90
N GLN A 24 -7.04 14.00 1.80
CA GLN A 24 -6.66 12.59 1.85
C GLN A 24 -5.45 12.34 0.97
N VAL A 25 -4.49 11.58 1.50
CA VAL A 25 -3.33 11.07 0.76
C VAL A 25 -3.41 9.55 0.74
N VAL A 26 -3.56 8.98 -0.43
CA VAL A 26 -3.62 7.53 -0.62
C VAL A 26 -2.33 7.04 -1.26
N LEU A 27 -1.52 6.32 -0.50
CA LEU A 27 -0.28 5.71 -0.99
C LEU A 27 -0.58 4.29 -1.48
N VAL A 28 -0.51 4.08 -2.79
CA VAL A 28 -0.72 2.76 -3.40
C VAL A 28 0.55 1.93 -3.24
N ILE A 29 0.46 0.92 -2.38
CA ILE A 29 1.55 0.04 -1.99
C ILE A 29 1.28 -1.36 -2.54
N SER A 30 2.24 -2.23 -2.51
CA SER A 30 2.08 -3.63 -2.88
C SER A 30 1.94 -4.52 -1.64
N GLY A 31 1.25 -5.64 -1.76
CA GLY A 31 1.31 -6.72 -0.77
C GLY A 31 2.74 -7.26 -0.54
N LEU A 32 3.66 -6.98 -1.47
CA LEU A 32 5.09 -7.23 -1.30
C LEU A 32 5.75 -6.36 -0.20
N ALA A 33 5.03 -5.38 0.34
CA ALA A 33 5.41 -4.68 1.57
C ALA A 33 5.16 -5.53 2.84
N LEU A 34 4.44 -6.63 2.72
CA LEU A 34 4.17 -7.56 3.82
C LEU A 34 5.16 -8.73 3.82
N ALA A 35 5.48 -9.26 2.63
CA ALA A 35 6.46 -10.32 2.46
C ALA A 35 7.09 -10.23 1.05
N PRO A 36 8.41 -10.43 0.92
CA PRO A 36 9.12 -10.27 -0.34
C PRO A 36 8.89 -11.46 -1.28
N LYS A 37 9.16 -11.25 -2.57
CA LYS A 37 9.33 -12.33 -3.55
C LYS A 37 10.77 -12.38 -4.08
N ARG A 38 11.23 -13.56 -4.48
CA ARG A 38 12.60 -13.81 -4.97
C ARG A 38 12.98 -12.96 -6.19
N SER A 39 12.06 -12.79 -7.12
CA SER A 39 12.34 -12.23 -8.46
C SER A 39 12.52 -10.70 -8.49
N SER A 40 12.33 -9.98 -7.39
CA SER A 40 12.33 -8.50 -7.42
C SER A 40 12.80 -7.89 -6.09
N PRO A 41 14.05 -8.13 -5.66
CA PRO A 41 14.52 -7.73 -4.33
C PRO A 41 14.48 -6.22 -4.10
N VAL A 42 14.92 -5.40 -5.05
CA VAL A 42 14.92 -3.93 -4.93
C VAL A 42 13.49 -3.38 -4.86
N TYR A 43 12.57 -3.91 -5.67
CA TYR A 43 11.17 -3.53 -5.60
C TYR A 43 10.57 -3.91 -4.25
N CYS A 44 10.83 -5.13 -3.77
CA CYS A 44 10.34 -5.61 -2.48
C CYS A 44 10.90 -4.80 -1.30
N ALA A 45 12.11 -4.25 -1.39
CA ALA A 45 12.66 -3.35 -0.39
C ALA A 45 11.98 -1.97 -0.41
N SER A 46 11.64 -1.46 -1.59
CA SER A 46 11.03 -0.13 -1.75
C SER A 46 9.60 -0.03 -1.19
N LYS A 47 8.85 -1.13 -1.22
CA LYS A 47 7.44 -1.12 -0.79
C LYS A 47 7.26 -1.12 0.74
N PRO A 48 8.02 -1.87 1.54
CA PRO A 48 8.06 -1.67 2.99
C PRO A 48 8.53 -0.27 3.40
N ALA A 49 9.48 0.32 2.67
CA ALA A 49 9.93 1.70 2.92
C ALA A 49 8.77 2.69 2.78
N LEU A 50 7.99 2.60 1.69
CA LEU A 50 6.82 3.46 1.48
C LEU A 50 5.74 3.22 2.56
N ARG A 51 5.55 1.98 2.99
CA ARG A 51 4.62 1.65 4.07
C ARG A 51 5.06 2.20 5.42
N SER A 52 6.35 2.12 5.72
CA SER A 52 6.92 2.72 6.94
C SER A 52 6.73 4.24 6.93
N PHE A 53 7.02 4.89 5.81
CA PHE A 53 6.78 6.31 5.61
C PHE A 53 5.32 6.70 5.86
N ALA A 54 4.36 5.97 5.27
CA ALA A 54 2.93 6.23 5.46
C ALA A 54 2.51 6.18 6.93
N LYS A 55 3.02 5.22 7.70
CA LYS A 55 2.72 5.07 9.13
C LYS A 55 3.29 6.22 9.96
N SER A 56 4.56 6.57 9.73
CA SER A 56 5.22 7.67 10.43
C SER A 56 4.56 9.00 10.10
N LEU A 57 4.25 9.25 8.82
CA LEU A 57 3.58 10.47 8.40
C LEU A 57 2.17 10.59 9.01
N ARG A 58 1.44 9.49 9.10
CA ARG A 58 0.12 9.47 9.75
C ARG A 58 0.22 9.92 11.20
N ALA A 59 1.21 9.43 11.95
CA ALA A 59 1.43 9.84 13.32
C ALA A 59 1.76 11.33 13.43
N GLN A 60 2.64 11.86 12.57
CA GLN A 60 2.99 13.28 12.53
C GLN A 60 1.79 14.18 12.21
N VAL A 61 0.98 13.81 11.22
CA VAL A 61 -0.23 14.55 10.83
C VAL A 61 -1.26 14.56 11.95
N GLN A 62 -1.43 13.43 12.65
CA GLN A 62 -2.32 13.34 13.81
C GLN A 62 -1.82 14.20 14.99
N GLU A 63 -0.53 14.16 15.29
CA GLU A 63 0.08 14.97 16.33
C GLU A 63 -0.03 16.47 16.04
N ALA A 64 0.14 16.86 14.76
CA ALA A 64 -0.03 18.24 14.32
C ALA A 64 -1.49 18.71 14.28
N GLY A 65 -2.47 17.82 14.45
CA GLY A 65 -3.89 18.14 14.34
C GLY A 65 -4.35 18.56 12.95
N TRP A 66 -3.63 18.14 11.89
CA TRP A 66 -3.98 18.51 10.53
C TRP A 66 -5.16 17.67 10.00
N PRO A 67 -6.07 18.27 9.23
CA PRO A 67 -7.24 17.59 8.70
C PRO A 67 -6.90 16.74 7.45
N VAL A 68 -5.83 15.95 7.53
CA VAL A 68 -5.31 15.13 6.44
C VAL A 68 -5.32 13.65 6.85
N LEU A 69 -5.99 12.81 6.08
CA LEU A 69 -5.96 11.36 6.26
C LEU A 69 -4.85 10.74 5.41
N ILE A 70 -3.93 10.02 6.03
CA ILE A 70 -2.89 9.24 5.34
C ILE A 70 -3.32 7.77 5.28
N GLN A 71 -3.53 7.26 4.09
CA GLN A 71 -4.09 5.92 3.84
C GLN A 71 -3.15 5.06 2.99
N GLU A 72 -3.14 3.77 3.25
CA GLU A 72 -2.35 2.77 2.54
C GLU A 72 -3.27 1.85 1.73
N GLY A 73 -3.16 1.85 0.41
CA GLY A 73 -3.79 0.85 -0.46
C GLY A 73 -2.81 -0.30 -0.72
N LEU A 74 -3.01 -1.46 -0.10
CA LEU A 74 -2.15 -2.63 -0.26
C LEU A 74 -2.78 -3.60 -1.26
N GLN A 75 -2.18 -3.70 -2.44
CA GLN A 75 -2.64 -4.60 -3.51
C GLN A 75 -1.63 -5.72 -3.78
N LEU A 76 -2.11 -6.93 -3.95
CA LEU A 76 -1.31 -8.05 -4.41
C LEU A 76 -1.37 -8.13 -5.94
N LEU A 77 -1.80 -9.01 -6.60
CA LEU A 77 -1.76 -9.18 -8.04
C LEU A 77 -2.93 -8.48 -8.73
N VAL A 78 -2.68 -7.30 -9.31
CA VAL A 78 -3.62 -6.64 -10.23
C VAL A 78 -3.21 -6.96 -11.65
N ASP A 79 -4.18 -7.20 -12.51
CA ASP A 79 -3.93 -7.48 -13.93
C ASP A 79 -3.66 -6.16 -14.67
N THR A 80 -2.41 -5.87 -14.85
CA THR A 80 -1.89 -4.70 -15.57
C THR A 80 -0.98 -5.16 -16.69
N ASP A 81 -0.66 -4.29 -17.63
CA ASP A 81 0.31 -4.59 -18.69
C ASP A 81 1.65 -5.10 -18.13
N THR A 82 2.09 -4.53 -17.02
CA THR A 82 3.34 -4.93 -16.33
C THR A 82 3.27 -6.33 -15.72
N THR A 83 2.07 -6.82 -15.39
CA THR A 83 1.85 -8.14 -14.77
C THR A 83 1.27 -9.16 -15.76
N ARG A 84 1.05 -8.79 -17.02
CA ARG A 84 0.50 -9.67 -18.06
C ARG A 84 1.33 -10.98 -18.15
N GLY A 85 0.65 -12.12 -18.15
CA GLY A 85 1.28 -13.44 -18.17
C GLY A 85 1.90 -13.91 -16.84
N ARG A 86 1.84 -13.14 -15.75
CA ARG A 86 2.45 -13.49 -14.46
C ARG A 86 1.39 -13.71 -13.39
N GLY A 87 1.48 -14.83 -12.67
CA GLY A 87 0.65 -15.15 -11.49
C GLY A 87 -0.80 -15.53 -11.79
N LYS A 88 -1.40 -16.27 -10.85
CA LYS A 88 -2.82 -16.67 -10.89
C LYS A 88 -3.60 -15.86 -9.83
N GLY A 89 -4.92 -15.72 -10.03
CA GLY A 89 -5.79 -15.06 -9.05
C GLY A 89 -5.66 -13.53 -9.05
N LYS A 90 -5.41 -12.92 -10.21
CA LYS A 90 -5.41 -11.48 -10.40
C LYS A 90 -6.83 -10.92 -10.33
N ILE A 91 -6.93 -9.70 -9.84
CA ILE A 91 -8.14 -8.89 -9.96
C ILE A 91 -7.96 -7.86 -11.06
N SER A 92 -9.04 -7.41 -11.68
CA SER A 92 -8.98 -6.34 -12.68
C SER A 92 -8.57 -5.01 -12.06
N GLU A 93 -8.02 -4.12 -12.88
CA GLU A 93 -7.66 -2.75 -12.45
C GLU A 93 -8.86 -2.01 -11.88
N ALA A 94 -10.03 -2.13 -12.54
CA ALA A 94 -11.27 -1.52 -12.08
C ALA A 94 -11.72 -2.05 -10.71
N ALA A 95 -11.63 -3.36 -10.48
CA ALA A 95 -11.96 -3.96 -9.18
C ALA A 95 -10.98 -3.52 -8.09
N ALA A 96 -9.69 -3.41 -8.41
CA ALA A 96 -8.69 -2.91 -7.46
C ALA A 96 -8.95 -1.45 -7.09
N ALA A 97 -9.23 -0.60 -8.09
CA ALA A 97 -9.55 0.81 -7.88
C ALA A 97 -10.82 0.98 -7.03
N SER A 98 -11.88 0.23 -7.32
CA SER A 98 -13.12 0.25 -6.54
C SER A 98 -12.88 -0.10 -5.08
N GLN A 99 -12.13 -1.16 -4.78
CA GLN A 99 -11.80 -1.55 -3.40
C GLN A 99 -10.99 -0.48 -2.66
N ILE A 100 -10.07 0.20 -3.35
CA ILE A 100 -9.31 1.31 -2.77
C ILE A 100 -10.27 2.46 -2.46
N LEU A 101 -11.08 2.89 -3.41
CA LEU A 101 -12.01 4.01 -3.23
C LEU A 101 -13.03 3.76 -2.13
N ASP A 102 -13.55 2.54 -2.04
CA ASP A 102 -14.46 2.13 -0.95
C ASP A 102 -13.77 2.21 0.42
N GLY A 103 -12.52 1.81 0.50
CA GLY A 103 -11.71 1.93 1.71
C GLY A 103 -11.41 3.37 2.08
N VAL A 104 -11.12 4.20 1.09
CA VAL A 104 -10.90 5.64 1.23
C VAL A 104 -12.15 6.33 1.77
N ALA A 105 -13.32 6.07 1.16
CA ALA A 105 -14.59 6.63 1.60
C ALA A 105 -14.95 6.24 3.05
N LYS A 106 -14.49 5.07 3.51
CA LYS A 106 -14.67 4.60 4.90
C LYS A 106 -13.59 5.11 5.86
N GLY A 107 -12.67 5.96 5.42
CA GLY A 107 -11.59 6.50 6.24
C GLY A 107 -10.58 5.45 6.76
N ARG A 108 -10.44 4.30 6.08
CA ARG A 108 -9.56 3.22 6.53
C ARG A 108 -8.09 3.62 6.40
N ALA A 109 -7.32 3.49 7.46
CA ALA A 109 -5.87 3.75 7.43
C ALA A 109 -5.10 2.74 6.56
N ALA A 110 -5.55 1.49 6.50
CA ALA A 110 -4.99 0.45 5.63
C ALA A 110 -6.14 -0.25 4.89
N ILE A 111 -6.01 -0.34 3.58
CA ILE A 111 -6.99 -0.90 2.66
C ILE A 111 -6.36 -2.11 1.99
N ASP A 112 -6.83 -3.28 2.35
CA ASP A 112 -6.38 -4.53 1.73
C ASP A 112 -7.18 -4.80 0.46
N VAL A 113 -6.47 -4.99 -0.65
CA VAL A 113 -7.04 -5.18 -1.99
C VAL A 113 -6.81 -6.62 -2.45
N GLY A 114 -7.86 -7.30 -2.88
CA GLY A 114 -7.80 -8.69 -3.32
C GLY A 114 -7.37 -9.63 -2.21
N ALA A 115 -6.40 -10.50 -2.46
CA ALA A 115 -5.93 -11.51 -1.51
C ALA A 115 -5.01 -10.95 -0.41
N THR A 116 -4.81 -9.64 -0.31
CA THR A 116 -3.87 -9.05 0.66
C THR A 116 -4.33 -9.25 2.11
N ALA A 117 -5.63 -9.20 2.37
CA ALA A 117 -6.18 -9.47 3.71
C ALA A 117 -5.85 -10.90 4.17
N LEU A 118 -5.99 -11.88 3.28
CA LEU A 118 -5.63 -13.28 3.55
C LEU A 118 -4.14 -13.44 3.81
N LEU A 119 -3.28 -12.81 2.99
CA LEU A 119 -1.83 -12.82 3.22
C LEU A 119 -1.49 -12.22 4.58
N ARG A 120 -2.10 -11.11 4.96
CA ARG A 120 -1.89 -10.48 6.26
C ARG A 120 -2.28 -11.42 7.42
N LEU A 121 -3.39 -12.13 7.28
CA LEU A 121 -3.82 -13.12 8.26
C LEU A 121 -2.82 -14.27 8.39
N ILE A 122 -2.36 -14.83 7.26
CA ILE A 122 -1.36 -15.90 7.24
C ILE A 122 -0.07 -15.44 7.92
N LEU A 123 0.43 -14.25 7.58
CA LEU A 123 1.66 -13.69 8.17
C LEU A 123 1.51 -13.42 9.67
N ARG A 124 0.30 -13.12 10.16
CA ARG A 124 0.04 -12.95 11.59
C ARG A 124 0.04 -14.26 12.35
N LEU A 125 -0.48 -15.34 11.75
CA LEU A 125 -0.56 -16.67 12.38
C LEU A 125 0.74 -17.46 12.23
N SER A 126 1.38 -17.36 11.07
CA SER A 126 2.62 -18.07 10.75
C SER A 126 3.48 -17.24 9.78
N PRO A 127 4.36 -16.36 10.29
CA PRO A 127 5.23 -15.51 9.46
C PRO A 127 6.04 -16.32 8.44
N GLY A 128 6.66 -17.42 8.89
CA GLY A 128 7.48 -18.27 8.01
C GLY A 128 6.70 -18.94 6.89
N LEU A 129 5.43 -19.30 7.10
CA LEU A 129 4.57 -19.83 6.04
C LEU A 129 4.23 -18.73 5.02
N GLY A 130 3.85 -17.54 5.50
CA GLY A 130 3.53 -16.41 4.64
C GLY A 130 4.72 -15.99 3.77
N GLU A 131 5.91 -15.91 4.34
CA GLU A 131 7.14 -15.63 3.59
C GLU A 131 7.46 -16.72 2.57
N ARG A 132 7.36 -17.99 2.94
CA ARG A 132 7.61 -19.12 2.02
C ARG A 132 6.67 -19.10 0.83
N ILE A 133 5.38 -18.80 1.04
CA ILE A 133 4.39 -18.66 -0.04
C ILE A 133 4.77 -17.52 -0.99
N MET A 134 5.23 -16.39 -0.44
CA MET A 134 5.56 -15.22 -1.26
C MET A 134 6.90 -15.35 -1.97
N ILE A 135 7.93 -15.91 -1.34
CA ILE A 135 9.25 -16.14 -1.95
C ILE A 135 9.17 -17.17 -3.09
N GLY A 136 8.28 -18.16 -2.97
CA GLY A 136 8.06 -19.18 -4.00
C GLY A 136 7.33 -18.69 -5.25
N ARG A 137 6.80 -17.49 -5.24
CA ARG A 137 6.14 -16.83 -6.39
C ARG A 137 7.16 -16.02 -7.17
#